data_0fa52466f57b602415141c64c28feb33
#
_entry.id   0fa52466f57b602415141c64c28feb33
#
_cell.length_a   1.000
_cell.length_b   1.000
_cell.length_c   1.000
_cell.angle_alpha   90.00
_cell.angle_beta   90.00
_cell.angle_gamma   90.00
#
_symmetry.space_group_name_H-M   'P 1'
#
loop_
_entity.id
_entity.type
_entity.pdbx_description
1 polymer ?
#
loop_
_entity_poly.entity_id
_entity_poly.type
_entity_poly.pdbx_seq_one_letter_code
_entity_poly.pdbx_strand_id
1 'polypeptide(L)'
;MALNKRNINNIFYIFVTTHLILWTVVPTITNSNLPLDTIEALAWGSNLDWGFNKHPPLSAFFPEVFFQIFGPQDWAYYFLSQIFVVISFFIIFKLSQEILNDGTLSLLSVFLIEGIYFYNFTTPEFNVNVCQLPFWCLTVYYTWKIYNSKKIELYDCILLGAAAAFGILSKYLFIYLLVAIDLLFAYLIFFKKSKKFDFKYLVSLEVFFVILIP
;
A
#
# COMPACT_ATOMS: atom_id res chain seq x y z
N MET A 1 12.61 21.26 22.15
CA MET A 1 12.03 20.30 23.14
C MET A 1 11.67 19.03 22.38
N ALA A 2 12.42 17.96 22.56
CA ALA A 2 12.15 16.69 21.85
C ALA A 2 10.87 16.06 22.41
N LEU A 3 9.94 15.69 21.52
CA LEU A 3 8.72 14.99 21.92
C LEU A 3 9.07 13.60 22.46
N ASN A 4 8.42 13.18 23.55
CA ASN A 4 8.58 11.84 24.07
C ASN A 4 7.94 10.83 23.08
N LYS A 5 8.52 9.62 22.92
CA LYS A 5 8.05 8.54 22.05
C LYS A 5 6.55 8.25 22.21
N ARG A 6 6.03 8.26 23.46
CA ARG A 6 4.59 8.09 23.74
C ARG A 6 3.74 9.19 23.10
N ASN A 7 4.20 10.45 23.20
CA ASN A 7 3.48 11.58 22.63
C ASN A 7 3.47 11.54 21.10
N ILE A 8 4.59 11.14 20.48
CA ILE A 8 4.69 10.98 19.02
C ILE A 8 3.68 9.94 18.53
N ASN A 9 3.63 8.77 19.16
CA ASN A 9 2.68 7.72 18.80
C ASN A 9 1.23 8.19 19.00
N ASN A 10 0.92 8.88 20.09
CA ASN A 10 -0.42 9.41 20.32
C ASN A 10 -0.82 10.42 19.23
N ILE A 11 0.08 11.35 18.87
CA ILE A 11 -0.17 12.32 17.80
C ILE A 11 -0.39 11.58 16.47
N PHE A 12 0.42 10.57 16.15
CA PHE A 12 0.24 9.75 14.96
C PHE A 12 -1.13 9.06 14.93
N TYR A 13 -1.53 8.41 16.03
CA TYR A 13 -2.85 7.73 16.09
C TYR A 13 -4.02 8.71 15.99
N ILE A 14 -3.94 9.87 16.65
CA ILE A 14 -4.95 10.92 16.51
C ILE A 14 -5.04 11.37 15.06
N PHE A 15 -3.91 11.62 14.43
CA PHE A 15 -3.84 12.06 13.04
C PHE A 15 -4.49 11.05 12.09
N VAL A 16 -4.09 9.77 12.12
CA VAL A 16 -4.63 8.76 11.19
C VAL A 16 -6.11 8.46 11.43
N THR A 17 -6.56 8.54 12.70
CA THR A 17 -7.98 8.40 13.05
C THR A 17 -8.78 9.59 12.53
N THR A 18 -8.26 10.80 12.69
CA THR A 18 -8.90 12.03 12.17
C THR A 18 -8.99 11.99 10.65
N HIS A 19 -7.91 11.61 9.97
CA HIS A 19 -7.88 11.44 8.51
C HIS A 19 -8.96 10.43 8.06
N LEU A 20 -8.99 9.24 8.65
CA LEU A 20 -9.96 8.19 8.36
C LEU A 20 -11.40 8.70 8.48
N ILE A 21 -11.72 9.38 9.59
CA ILE A 21 -13.07 9.89 9.86
C ILE A 21 -13.42 11.00 8.86
N LEU A 22 -12.56 12.01 8.72
CA LEU A 22 -12.85 13.16 7.85
C LEU A 22 -13.06 12.75 6.39
N TRP A 23 -12.12 11.97 5.84
CA TRP A 23 -12.19 11.57 4.43
C TRP A 23 -13.18 10.41 4.14
N THR A 24 -13.78 9.84 5.17
CA THR A 24 -14.96 8.98 5.05
C THR A 24 -16.24 9.79 5.14
N VAL A 25 -16.38 10.61 6.19
CA VAL A 25 -17.65 11.28 6.49
C VAL A 25 -17.93 12.44 5.54
N VAL A 26 -16.92 13.28 5.25
CA VAL A 26 -17.11 14.46 4.39
C VAL A 26 -17.64 14.06 3.01
N PRO A 27 -17.00 13.18 2.23
CA PRO A 27 -17.52 12.78 0.93
C PRO A 27 -18.88 12.06 1.03
N THR A 28 -19.14 11.31 2.10
CA THR A 28 -20.44 10.67 2.32
C THR A 28 -21.60 11.66 2.40
N ILE A 29 -21.37 12.83 3.02
CA ILE A 29 -22.43 13.83 3.21
C ILE A 29 -22.48 14.90 2.11
N THR A 30 -21.40 15.07 1.34
CA THR A 30 -21.31 16.11 0.30
C THR A 30 -21.56 15.60 -1.11
N ASN A 31 -21.27 14.34 -1.39
CA ASN A 31 -21.42 13.76 -2.72
C ASN A 31 -22.82 13.14 -2.87
N SER A 32 -23.42 13.36 -4.02
CA SER A 32 -24.73 12.77 -4.36
C SER A 32 -24.63 11.35 -4.93
N ASN A 33 -23.43 10.97 -5.42
CA ASN A 33 -23.14 9.67 -6.03
C ASN A 33 -21.70 9.27 -5.71
N LEU A 34 -21.44 7.96 -5.80
CA LEU A 34 -20.07 7.45 -5.77
C LEU A 34 -19.26 7.95 -6.97
N PRO A 35 -17.94 8.12 -6.81
CA PRO A 35 -17.04 8.41 -7.91
C PRO A 35 -17.06 7.31 -9.00
N LEU A 36 -16.76 7.70 -10.24
CA LEU A 36 -16.92 6.83 -11.40
C LEU A 36 -16.09 5.53 -11.32
N ASP A 37 -14.82 5.62 -10.95
CA ASP A 37 -13.94 4.45 -10.86
C ASP A 37 -14.42 3.47 -9.77
N THR A 38 -15.02 3.97 -8.68
CA THR A 38 -15.61 3.13 -7.63
C THR A 38 -16.85 2.38 -8.14
N ILE A 39 -17.71 3.04 -8.92
CA ILE A 39 -18.88 2.41 -9.55
C ILE A 39 -18.43 1.33 -10.55
N GLU A 40 -17.43 1.64 -11.37
CA GLU A 40 -16.86 0.70 -12.34
C GLU A 40 -16.25 -0.53 -11.62
N ALA A 41 -15.53 -0.32 -10.52
CA ALA A 41 -14.96 -1.40 -9.71
C ALA A 41 -16.04 -2.31 -9.09
N LEU A 42 -17.15 -1.74 -8.63
CA LEU A 42 -18.32 -2.51 -8.13
C LEU A 42 -18.97 -3.34 -9.26
N ALA A 43 -19.15 -2.74 -10.44
CA ALA A 43 -19.72 -3.44 -11.58
C ALA A 43 -18.86 -4.65 -12.01
N TRP A 44 -17.53 -4.53 -11.95
CA TRP A 44 -16.61 -5.64 -12.23
C TRP A 44 -16.59 -6.67 -11.10
N GLY A 45 -16.60 -6.21 -9.86
CA GLY A 45 -16.52 -7.07 -8.67
C GLY A 45 -17.66 -8.09 -8.59
N SER A 46 -18.83 -7.75 -9.12
CA SER A 46 -19.97 -8.66 -9.14
C SER A 46 -19.74 -10.00 -9.88
N ASN A 47 -18.75 -10.06 -10.78
CA ASN A 47 -18.40 -11.27 -11.54
C ASN A 47 -17.20 -12.04 -10.94
N LEU A 48 -16.38 -11.40 -10.10
CA LEU A 48 -15.16 -11.97 -9.49
C LEU A 48 -14.19 -12.61 -10.50
N ASP A 49 -14.09 -12.03 -11.70
CA ASP A 49 -13.15 -12.47 -12.72
C ASP A 49 -11.70 -12.17 -12.33
N TRP A 50 -10.74 -13.00 -12.75
CA TRP A 50 -9.31 -12.84 -12.44
C TRP A 50 -8.62 -11.72 -13.22
N GLY A 51 -9.36 -10.88 -13.91
CA GLY A 51 -8.90 -9.69 -14.61
C GLY A 51 -10.01 -9.06 -15.43
N PHE A 52 -9.87 -7.77 -15.67
CA PHE A 52 -10.84 -6.97 -16.41
C PHE A 52 -10.15 -6.24 -17.55
N ASN A 53 -10.92 -5.70 -18.50
CA ASN A 53 -10.37 -5.06 -19.70
C ASN A 53 -9.35 -3.95 -19.43
N LYS A 54 -9.51 -3.23 -18.30
CA LYS A 54 -8.62 -2.12 -17.93
C LYS A 54 -7.65 -2.46 -16.81
N HIS A 55 -8.07 -3.29 -15.85
CA HIS A 55 -7.43 -3.40 -14.55
C HIS A 55 -7.34 -4.83 -14.05
N PRO A 56 -6.34 -5.12 -13.20
CA PRO A 56 -6.26 -6.39 -12.48
C PRO A 56 -7.34 -6.52 -11.42
N PRO A 57 -7.55 -7.72 -10.82
CA PRO A 57 -8.77 -8.06 -10.10
C PRO A 57 -8.96 -7.37 -8.75
N LEU A 58 -7.88 -7.07 -7.99
CA LEU A 58 -8.03 -6.64 -6.60
C LEU A 58 -8.79 -5.33 -6.43
N SER A 59 -8.66 -4.40 -7.38
CA SER A 59 -9.39 -3.14 -7.33
C SER A 59 -10.92 -3.31 -7.43
N ALA A 60 -11.38 -4.46 -7.94
CA ALA A 60 -12.77 -4.84 -8.01
C ALA A 60 -13.19 -5.76 -6.84
N PHE A 61 -12.30 -6.65 -6.40
CA PHE A 61 -12.60 -7.61 -5.33
C PHE A 61 -12.81 -6.91 -3.97
N PHE A 62 -12.04 -5.89 -3.64
CA PHE A 62 -12.21 -5.19 -2.37
C PHE A 62 -13.56 -4.47 -2.26
N PRO A 63 -14.02 -3.69 -3.25
CA PRO A 63 -15.38 -3.13 -3.24
C PRO A 63 -16.46 -4.20 -3.16
N GLU A 64 -16.33 -5.32 -3.86
CA GLU A 64 -17.29 -6.43 -3.78
C GLU A 64 -17.37 -7.03 -2.37
N VAL A 65 -16.23 -7.28 -1.71
CA VAL A 65 -16.21 -7.75 -0.32
C VAL A 65 -16.93 -6.75 0.60
N PHE A 66 -16.73 -5.44 0.40
CA PHE A 66 -17.40 -4.42 1.19
C PHE A 66 -18.89 -4.36 0.88
N PHE A 67 -19.29 -4.56 -0.38
CA PHE A 67 -20.70 -4.69 -0.76
C PHE A 67 -21.37 -5.89 -0.06
N GLN A 68 -20.72 -7.04 -0.01
CA GLN A 68 -21.25 -8.22 0.66
C GLN A 68 -21.41 -8.03 2.19
N ILE A 69 -20.58 -7.20 2.81
CA ILE A 69 -20.60 -6.95 4.26
C ILE A 69 -21.59 -5.83 4.62
N PHE A 70 -21.56 -4.72 3.90
CA PHE A 70 -22.27 -3.48 4.25
C PHE A 70 -23.47 -3.17 3.34
N GLY A 71 -23.62 -3.91 2.22
CA GLY A 71 -24.65 -3.61 1.22
C GLY A 71 -24.33 -2.35 0.38
N PRO A 72 -25.32 -1.78 -0.31
CA PRO A 72 -25.16 -0.61 -1.19
C PRO A 72 -25.09 0.70 -0.38
N GLN A 73 -24.07 0.82 0.47
CA GLN A 73 -23.85 1.99 1.32
C GLN A 73 -22.64 2.79 0.86
N ASP A 74 -22.83 4.00 0.37
CA ASP A 74 -21.74 4.83 -0.20
C ASP A 74 -20.61 5.07 0.79
N TRP A 75 -20.91 5.28 2.08
CA TRP A 75 -19.89 5.48 3.11
C TRP A 75 -18.92 4.31 3.24
N ALA A 76 -19.34 3.09 2.93
CA ALA A 76 -18.51 1.91 3.05
C ALA A 76 -17.35 1.93 2.05
N TYR A 77 -17.56 2.46 0.85
CA TYR A 77 -16.53 2.55 -0.18
C TYR A 77 -15.55 3.70 0.07
N TYR A 78 -16.03 4.83 0.61
CA TYR A 78 -15.14 5.87 1.11
C TYR A 78 -14.30 5.35 2.28
N PHE A 79 -14.90 4.62 3.21
CA PHE A 79 -14.20 3.99 4.33
C PHE A 79 -13.15 2.98 3.85
N LEU A 80 -13.48 2.10 2.89
CA LEU A 80 -12.56 1.18 2.26
C LEU A 80 -11.33 1.93 1.72
N SER A 81 -11.56 2.99 0.97
CA SER A 81 -10.49 3.81 0.38
C SER A 81 -9.56 4.35 1.47
N GLN A 82 -10.12 4.90 2.54
CA GLN A 82 -9.34 5.48 3.62
C GLN A 82 -8.60 4.45 4.47
N ILE A 83 -9.08 3.22 4.57
CA ILE A 83 -8.33 2.11 5.17
C ILE A 83 -7.00 1.90 4.42
N PHE A 84 -7.01 1.89 3.09
CA PHE A 84 -5.81 1.71 2.28
C PHE A 84 -4.80 2.85 2.46
N VAL A 85 -5.28 4.09 2.55
CA VAL A 85 -4.44 5.26 2.82
C VAL A 85 -3.82 5.16 4.22
N VAL A 86 -4.63 4.87 5.23
CA VAL A 86 -4.18 4.76 6.63
C VAL A 86 -3.17 3.63 6.81
N ILE A 87 -3.38 2.47 6.20
CA ILE A 87 -2.38 1.37 6.20
C ILE A 87 -1.05 1.87 5.62
N SER A 88 -1.11 2.63 4.52
CA SER A 88 0.10 3.21 3.91
C SER A 88 0.80 4.18 4.85
N PHE A 89 0.07 5.03 5.58
CA PHE A 89 0.64 5.92 6.59
C PHE A 89 1.34 5.16 7.71
N PHE A 90 0.77 4.05 8.18
CA PHE A 90 1.40 3.18 9.18
C PHE A 90 2.74 2.62 8.68
N ILE A 91 2.78 2.13 7.45
CA ILE A 91 3.99 1.54 6.87
C ILE A 91 5.05 2.63 6.67
N ILE A 92 4.66 3.80 6.16
CA ILE A 92 5.56 4.94 5.95
C ILE A 92 6.12 5.44 7.28
N PHE A 93 5.28 5.58 8.30
CA PHE A 93 5.73 5.97 9.64
C PHE A 93 6.77 5.01 10.18
N LYS A 94 6.52 3.70 10.07
CA LYS A 94 7.45 2.65 10.50
C LYS A 94 8.76 2.69 9.69
N LEU A 95 8.69 2.79 8.37
CA LEU A 95 9.87 2.90 7.51
C LEU A 95 10.70 4.14 7.85
N SER A 96 10.04 5.28 8.04
CA SER A 96 10.71 6.52 8.41
C SER A 96 11.40 6.41 9.77
N GLN A 97 10.81 5.72 10.75
CA GLN A 97 11.46 5.46 12.05
C GLN A 97 12.74 4.63 11.89
N GLU A 98 12.73 3.64 11.02
CA GLU A 98 13.93 2.80 10.76
C GLU A 98 15.03 3.55 9.98
N ILE A 99 14.65 4.46 9.08
CA ILE A 99 15.62 5.23 8.27
C ILE A 99 16.20 6.41 9.05
N LEU A 100 15.33 7.20 9.69
CA LEU A 100 15.69 8.48 10.29
C LEU A 100 16.14 8.34 11.75
N ASN A 101 15.76 7.26 12.41
CA ASN A 101 15.97 7.03 13.85
C ASN A 101 15.48 8.20 14.73
N ASP A 102 14.49 8.96 14.24
CA ASP A 102 13.89 10.10 14.93
C ASP A 102 12.36 10.07 14.73
N GLY A 103 11.64 9.98 15.85
CA GLY A 103 10.19 9.88 15.82
C GLY A 103 9.48 11.16 15.36
N THR A 104 10.07 12.33 15.62
CA THR A 104 9.51 13.62 15.20
C THR A 104 9.63 13.78 13.68
N LEU A 105 10.78 13.44 13.12
CA LEU A 105 10.99 13.44 11.67
C LEU A 105 10.11 12.39 10.99
N SER A 106 9.90 11.24 11.64
CA SER A 106 9.00 10.19 11.11
C SER A 106 7.54 10.66 11.07
N LEU A 107 7.09 11.38 12.11
CA LEU A 107 5.76 11.98 12.12
C LEU A 107 5.64 13.06 11.03
N LEU A 108 6.65 13.92 10.89
CA LEU A 108 6.69 14.92 9.83
C LEU A 108 6.63 14.31 8.43
N SER A 109 7.29 13.16 8.21
CA SER A 109 7.22 12.46 6.92
C SER A 109 5.79 12.10 6.52
N VAL A 110 4.97 11.65 7.48
CA VAL A 110 3.55 11.34 7.22
C VAL A 110 2.73 12.60 6.98
N PHE A 111 2.96 13.67 7.75
CA PHE A 111 2.29 14.96 7.55
C PHE A 111 2.60 15.59 6.18
N LEU A 112 3.84 15.43 5.71
CA LEU A 112 4.21 15.91 4.38
C LEU A 112 3.48 15.15 3.26
N ILE A 113 3.24 13.86 3.44
CA ILE A 113 2.45 13.05 2.49
C ILE A 113 0.99 13.49 2.50
N GLU A 114 0.40 13.72 3.68
CA GLU A 114 -0.95 14.29 3.79
C GLU A 114 -1.06 15.64 3.09
N GLY A 115 0.00 16.45 3.08
CA GLY A 115 0.05 17.71 2.33
C GLY A 115 -0.01 17.57 0.81
N ILE A 116 0.08 16.37 0.27
CA ILE A 116 -0.01 16.10 -1.17
C ILE A 116 -1.47 15.88 -1.54
N TYR A 117 -1.98 16.65 -2.51
CA TYR A 117 -3.37 16.61 -2.99
C TYR A 117 -3.92 15.20 -3.25
N PHE A 118 -3.06 14.29 -3.73
CA PHE A 118 -3.47 12.91 -3.99
C PHE A 118 -3.93 12.17 -2.74
N TYR A 119 -3.24 12.33 -1.60
CA TYR A 119 -3.52 11.55 -0.37
C TYR A 119 -4.73 12.03 0.43
N ASN A 120 -5.33 13.13 0.02
CA ASN A 120 -6.53 13.68 0.65
C ASN A 120 -7.69 13.83 -0.33
N PHE A 121 -7.65 14.78 -1.27
CA PHE A 121 -8.79 15.09 -2.14
C PHE A 121 -9.14 14.01 -3.17
N THR A 122 -8.17 13.22 -3.65
CA THR A 122 -8.43 12.19 -4.67
C THR A 122 -8.68 10.81 -4.07
N THR A 123 -8.21 10.54 -2.86
CA THR A 123 -8.34 9.22 -2.23
C THR A 123 -9.75 8.83 -1.76
N PRO A 124 -10.75 9.69 -1.60
CA PRO A 124 -12.13 9.23 -1.43
C PRO A 124 -12.62 8.32 -2.56
N GLU A 125 -12.13 8.50 -3.78
CA GLU A 125 -12.40 7.58 -4.88
C GLU A 125 -11.56 6.31 -4.75
N PHE A 126 -12.21 5.19 -4.40
CA PHE A 126 -11.51 3.89 -4.42
C PHE A 126 -11.29 3.45 -5.87
N ASN A 127 -10.04 3.38 -6.26
CA ASN A 127 -9.61 2.95 -7.58
C ASN A 127 -8.27 2.20 -7.52
N VAL A 128 -7.74 1.80 -8.66
CA VAL A 128 -6.46 1.06 -8.75
C VAL A 128 -5.27 1.81 -8.13
N ASN A 129 -5.30 3.16 -8.15
CA ASN A 129 -4.22 3.96 -7.57
C ASN A 129 -4.24 3.89 -6.05
N VAL A 130 -5.42 3.93 -5.42
CA VAL A 130 -5.58 3.77 -3.98
C VAL A 130 -5.35 2.32 -3.58
N CYS A 131 -5.89 1.36 -4.34
CA CYS A 131 -5.72 -0.06 -4.09
C CYS A 131 -4.25 -0.48 -4.01
N GLN A 132 -3.37 0.06 -4.85
CA GLN A 132 -1.94 -0.29 -4.83
C GLN A 132 -1.13 0.34 -3.69
N LEU A 133 -1.61 1.42 -3.03
CA LEU A 133 -0.82 2.20 -2.07
C LEU A 133 -0.15 1.37 -0.96
N PRO A 134 -0.89 0.54 -0.19
CA PRO A 134 -0.27 -0.22 0.89
C PRO A 134 0.74 -1.24 0.36
N PHE A 135 0.49 -1.83 -0.80
CA PHE A 135 1.40 -2.81 -1.42
C PHE A 135 2.68 -2.14 -1.92
N TRP A 136 2.58 -0.91 -2.46
CA TRP A 136 3.75 -0.10 -2.81
C TRP A 136 4.62 0.17 -1.58
N CYS A 137 4.01 0.64 -0.51
CA CYS A 137 4.70 0.92 0.75
C CYS A 137 5.33 -0.36 1.36
N LEU A 138 4.61 -1.49 1.36
CA LEU A 138 5.13 -2.78 1.85
C LEU A 138 6.30 -3.28 1.01
N THR A 139 6.21 -3.20 -0.31
CA THR A 139 7.27 -3.62 -1.21
C THR A 139 8.54 -2.80 -0.96
N VAL A 140 8.43 -1.48 -0.84
CA VAL A 140 9.58 -0.61 -0.51
C VAL A 140 10.12 -0.92 0.90
N TYR A 141 9.23 -1.14 1.88
CA TYR A 141 9.62 -1.44 3.26
C TYR A 141 10.41 -2.76 3.36
N TYR A 142 9.92 -3.85 2.75
CA TYR A 142 10.63 -5.14 2.79
C TYR A 142 11.89 -5.14 1.93
N THR A 143 11.90 -4.40 0.82
CA THR A 143 13.13 -4.13 0.05
C THR A 143 14.19 -3.45 0.92
N TRP A 144 13.80 -2.41 1.67
CA TRP A 144 14.67 -1.71 2.61
C TRP A 144 15.20 -2.65 3.72
N LYS A 145 14.34 -3.46 4.32
CA LYS A 145 14.75 -4.44 5.34
C LYS A 145 15.77 -5.42 4.80
N ILE A 146 15.53 -6.02 3.65
CA ILE A 146 16.44 -6.96 3.00
C ILE A 146 17.75 -6.25 2.61
N TYR A 147 17.67 -5.03 2.10
CA TYR A 147 18.84 -4.23 1.75
C TYR A 147 19.73 -3.96 2.96
N ASN A 148 19.18 -3.58 4.11
CA ASN A 148 19.95 -3.27 5.31
C ASN A 148 20.35 -4.47 6.16
N SER A 149 19.72 -5.63 5.97
CA SER A 149 20.00 -6.80 6.76
C SER A 149 21.41 -7.36 6.48
N LYS A 150 22.10 -7.79 7.52
CA LYS A 150 23.33 -8.59 7.41
C LYS A 150 23.04 -10.04 7.06
N LYS A 151 21.90 -10.56 7.53
CA LYS A 151 21.38 -11.90 7.26
C LYS A 151 19.93 -11.76 6.80
N ILE A 152 19.63 -12.27 5.61
CA ILE A 152 18.29 -12.20 5.03
C ILE A 152 17.39 -13.17 5.78
N GLU A 153 16.26 -12.68 6.28
CA GLU A 153 15.24 -13.51 6.90
C GLU A 153 14.24 -14.00 5.84
N LEU A 154 13.89 -15.28 5.91
CA LEU A 154 12.97 -15.90 4.96
C LEU A 154 11.59 -15.22 4.97
N TYR A 155 11.13 -14.84 6.16
CA TYR A 155 9.87 -14.13 6.35
C TYR A 155 9.80 -12.81 5.57
N ASP A 156 10.89 -12.02 5.55
CA ASP A 156 10.94 -10.77 4.81
C ASP A 156 10.85 -11.01 3.29
N CYS A 157 11.44 -12.12 2.80
CA CYS A 157 11.34 -12.51 1.39
C CYS A 157 9.90 -12.94 1.02
N ILE A 158 9.24 -13.72 1.88
CA ILE A 158 7.83 -14.11 1.68
C ILE A 158 6.94 -12.87 1.59
N LEU A 159 7.10 -11.93 2.53
CA LEU A 159 6.29 -10.72 2.56
C LEU A 159 6.59 -9.76 1.40
N LEU A 160 7.85 -9.71 0.93
CA LEU A 160 8.20 -8.97 -0.28
C LEU A 160 7.48 -9.55 -1.50
N GLY A 161 7.56 -10.88 -1.68
CA GLY A 161 6.89 -11.57 -2.79
C GLY A 161 5.37 -11.38 -2.77
N ALA A 162 4.75 -11.51 -1.59
CA ALA A 162 3.32 -11.29 -1.42
C ALA A 162 2.92 -9.84 -1.72
N ALA A 163 3.64 -8.85 -1.15
CA ALA A 163 3.36 -7.44 -1.42
C ALA A 163 3.51 -7.09 -2.90
N ALA A 164 4.53 -7.63 -3.57
CA ALA A 164 4.75 -7.46 -5.00
C ALA A 164 3.60 -8.04 -5.84
N ALA A 165 3.14 -9.26 -5.52
CA ALA A 165 2.05 -9.92 -6.22
C ALA A 165 0.72 -9.14 -6.05
N PHE A 166 0.35 -8.80 -4.82
CA PHE A 166 -0.84 -7.98 -4.58
C PHE A 166 -0.73 -6.58 -5.21
N GLY A 167 0.48 -6.03 -5.31
CA GLY A 167 0.72 -4.79 -6.04
C GLY A 167 0.38 -4.90 -7.53
N ILE A 168 0.84 -5.96 -8.21
CA ILE A 168 0.50 -6.25 -9.62
C ILE A 168 -0.99 -6.53 -9.78
N LEU A 169 -1.60 -7.30 -8.86
CA LEU A 169 -3.03 -7.59 -8.87
C LEU A 169 -3.89 -6.34 -8.57
N SER A 170 -3.30 -5.28 -8.02
CA SER A 170 -3.97 -3.98 -7.82
C SER A 170 -3.83 -3.07 -9.05
N LYS A 171 -2.64 -3.04 -9.68
CA LYS A 171 -2.37 -2.20 -10.85
C LYS A 171 -1.20 -2.73 -11.67
N TYR A 172 -1.37 -2.95 -12.97
CA TYR A 172 -0.30 -3.45 -13.86
C TYR A 172 0.96 -2.56 -13.88
N LEU A 173 0.81 -1.24 -13.75
CA LEU A 173 1.94 -0.31 -13.71
C LEU A 173 2.85 -0.50 -12.48
N PHE A 174 2.44 -1.28 -11.50
CA PHE A 174 3.28 -1.67 -10.37
C PHE A 174 4.57 -2.38 -10.82
N ILE A 175 4.58 -2.98 -12.01
CA ILE A 175 5.77 -3.61 -12.61
C ILE A 175 6.97 -2.68 -12.66
N TYR A 176 6.79 -1.37 -12.83
CA TYR A 176 7.90 -0.42 -12.86
C TYR A 176 8.67 -0.38 -11.54
N LEU A 177 7.96 -0.46 -10.40
CA LEU A 177 8.62 -0.57 -9.09
C LEU A 177 9.43 -1.85 -8.98
N LEU A 178 8.86 -2.98 -9.40
CA LEU A 178 9.51 -4.29 -9.32
C LEU A 178 10.77 -4.33 -10.18
N VAL A 179 10.69 -3.87 -11.42
CA VAL A 179 11.87 -3.77 -12.30
C VAL A 179 12.95 -2.88 -11.70
N ALA A 180 12.58 -1.74 -11.10
CA ALA A 180 13.55 -0.86 -10.45
C ALA A 180 14.25 -1.55 -9.25
N ILE A 181 13.51 -2.34 -8.46
CA ILE A 181 14.05 -3.11 -7.32
C ILE A 181 14.98 -4.22 -7.84
N ASP A 182 14.58 -4.96 -8.87
CA ASP A 182 15.39 -6.04 -9.46
C ASP A 182 16.70 -5.48 -10.03
N LEU A 183 16.64 -4.36 -10.75
CA LEU A 183 17.83 -3.67 -11.25
C LEU A 183 18.75 -3.18 -10.13
N LEU A 184 18.18 -2.67 -9.03
CA LEU A 184 18.94 -2.28 -7.84
C LEU A 184 19.69 -3.49 -7.26
N PHE A 185 19.02 -4.61 -7.03
CA PHE A 185 19.68 -5.81 -6.49
C PHE A 185 20.69 -6.41 -7.47
N ALA A 186 20.39 -6.45 -8.76
CA ALA A 186 21.35 -6.87 -9.79
C ALA A 186 22.61 -5.99 -9.77
N TYR A 187 22.45 -4.67 -9.69
CA TYR A 187 23.57 -3.75 -9.56
C TYR A 187 24.41 -4.00 -8.30
N LEU A 188 23.75 -4.19 -7.14
CA LEU A 188 24.44 -4.42 -5.86
C LEU A 188 25.20 -5.75 -5.82
N ILE A 189 24.69 -6.78 -6.47
CA ILE A 189 25.27 -8.13 -6.48
C ILE A 189 26.39 -8.23 -7.54
N PHE A 190 26.11 -7.86 -8.78
CA PHE A 190 27.01 -8.14 -9.90
C PHE A 190 28.05 -7.04 -10.14
N PHE A 191 27.66 -5.78 -9.98
CA PHE A 191 28.55 -4.63 -10.29
C PHE A 191 29.24 -4.08 -9.04
N LYS A 192 28.46 -3.64 -8.05
CA LYS A 192 29.03 -3.07 -6.81
C LYS A 192 29.62 -4.13 -5.89
N LYS A 193 29.18 -5.40 -6.01
CA LYS A 193 29.60 -6.54 -5.18
C LYS A 193 29.46 -6.30 -3.66
N SER A 194 28.56 -5.40 -3.29
CA SER A 194 28.28 -5.06 -1.88
C SER A 194 27.30 -6.01 -1.22
N LYS A 195 26.58 -6.80 -2.00
CA LYS A 195 25.69 -7.87 -1.56
C LYS A 195 26.06 -9.18 -2.24
N LYS A 196 25.84 -10.29 -1.55
CA LYS A 196 25.97 -11.64 -2.13
C LYS A 196 24.60 -12.13 -2.54
N PHE A 197 24.55 -12.92 -3.61
CA PHE A 197 23.32 -13.64 -3.95
C PHE A 197 23.00 -14.63 -2.84
N ASP A 198 21.75 -14.59 -2.37
CA ASP A 198 21.19 -15.56 -1.40
C ASP A 198 19.96 -16.22 -2.06
N PHE A 199 19.90 -17.55 -2.01
CA PHE A 199 18.78 -18.31 -2.58
C PHE A 199 17.41 -17.92 -2.01
N LYS A 200 17.36 -17.29 -0.84
CA LYS A 200 16.12 -16.75 -0.26
C LYS A 200 15.46 -15.68 -1.13
N TYR A 201 16.21 -14.98 -1.99
CA TYR A 201 15.61 -14.08 -2.98
C TYR A 201 14.67 -14.82 -3.94
N LEU A 202 14.96 -16.10 -4.26
CA LEU A 202 14.09 -16.91 -5.12
C LEU A 202 12.75 -17.20 -4.46
N VAL A 203 12.69 -17.26 -3.12
CA VAL A 203 11.42 -17.42 -2.39
C VAL A 203 10.48 -16.23 -2.62
N SER A 204 11.02 -15.01 -2.75
CA SER A 204 10.17 -13.85 -3.10
C SER A 204 9.53 -14.02 -4.48
N LEU A 205 10.28 -14.52 -5.46
CA LEU A 205 9.77 -14.80 -6.80
C LEU A 205 8.78 -15.97 -6.80
N GLU A 206 9.07 -17.02 -6.04
CA GLU A 206 8.17 -18.16 -5.90
C GLU A 206 6.82 -17.74 -5.33
N VAL A 207 6.80 -17.03 -4.21
CA VAL A 207 5.57 -16.50 -3.59
C VAL A 207 4.84 -15.56 -4.54
N PHE A 208 5.57 -14.67 -5.22
CA PHE A 208 5.01 -13.77 -6.22
C PHE A 208 4.25 -14.54 -7.31
N PHE A 209 4.89 -15.51 -7.94
CA PHE A 209 4.25 -16.28 -9.01
C PHE A 209 3.11 -17.17 -8.50
N VAL A 210 3.24 -17.79 -7.32
CA VAL A 210 2.16 -18.60 -6.73
C VAL A 210 0.89 -17.79 -6.49
N ILE A 211 1.01 -16.54 -6.01
CA ILE A 211 -0.15 -15.67 -5.79
C ILE A 211 -0.76 -15.17 -7.12
N LEU A 212 0.02 -15.03 -8.17
CA LEU A 212 -0.48 -14.58 -9.48
C LEU A 212 -1.22 -15.66 -10.28
N ILE A 213 -1.06 -16.93 -9.91
CA ILE A 213 -1.78 -18.03 -10.57
C ILE A 213 -3.26 -17.98 -10.15
N PRO A 214 -4.21 -17.95 -11.11
CA PRO A 214 -5.65 -17.95 -10.82
C PRO A 214 -6.12 -19.29 -10.24
#